data_d394d5e298b83658b9bcf96c6ec969f1
#
_entry.id   d394d5e298b83658b9bcf96c6ec969f1
#
_cell.length_a   1.000
_cell.length_b   1.000
_cell.length_c   1.000
_cell.angle_alpha   90.00
_cell.angle_beta   90.00
_cell.angle_gamma   90.00
#
_symmetry.space_group_name_H-M   'P 1'
#
loop_
_entity.id
_entity.type
_entity.pdbx_description
1 polymer ?
#
loop_
_entity_poly.entity_id
_entity_poly.type
_entity_poly.pdbx_seq_one_letter_code
_entity_poly.pdbx_strand_id
1 'polypeptide(L)'
;IIATVICLLIGYPVSYLMSREGASFQRTAMVLIMLPMWMNFLLRTYSWMTILENNGLLNQLFQKIGLISLYNHIFGTNLEYFPMMNTQGAVVLGMVYNYLPFMILPIYSVIIKLDHSLLEAARDLGAGSMTVFRRVILPLSLPGVVSGITMVFVPSVSTFAISRMLGGGTE
;
A
#
# COMPACT_ATOMS: atom_id res chain seq x y z
N ILE A 1 2.60 11.66 6.40
CA ILE A 1 3.81 10.92 6.80
C ILE A 1 3.49 9.44 7.00
N ILE A 2 2.54 9.06 7.89
CA ILE A 2 2.19 7.65 8.17
C ILE A 2 1.80 6.92 6.88
N ALA A 3 0.92 7.49 6.05
CA ALA A 3 0.52 6.92 4.79
C ALA A 3 1.71 6.68 3.84
N THR A 4 2.64 7.61 3.75
CA THR A 4 3.85 7.49 2.93
C THR A 4 4.75 6.34 3.40
N VAL A 5 4.93 6.20 4.72
CA VAL A 5 5.72 5.10 5.31
C VAL A 5 5.05 3.75 5.02
N ILE A 6 3.73 3.65 5.20
CA ILE A 6 2.98 2.43 4.89
C ILE A 6 3.05 2.11 3.39
N CYS A 7 2.88 3.11 2.51
CA CYS A 7 3.05 2.92 1.07
C CYS A 7 4.45 2.40 0.72
N LEU A 8 5.50 2.88 1.38
CA LEU A 8 6.87 2.40 1.16
C LEU A 8 7.04 0.95 1.65
N LEU A 9 6.56 0.65 2.85
CA LEU A 9 6.65 -0.70 3.43
C LEU A 9 5.90 -1.76 2.62
N ILE A 10 4.80 -1.40 1.98
CA ILE A 10 4.03 -2.29 1.12
C ILE A 10 4.56 -2.23 -0.32
N GLY A 11 4.81 -1.03 -0.84
CA GLY A 11 5.18 -0.81 -2.23
C GLY A 11 6.55 -1.36 -2.59
N TYR A 12 7.53 -1.29 -1.69
CA TYR A 12 8.87 -1.80 -1.96
C TYR A 12 8.89 -3.33 -2.11
N PRO A 13 8.35 -4.14 -1.18
CA PRO A 13 8.27 -5.59 -1.35
C PRO A 13 7.47 -6.00 -2.60
N VAL A 14 6.35 -5.34 -2.86
CA VAL A 14 5.52 -5.62 -4.04
C VAL A 14 6.32 -5.35 -5.32
N SER A 15 6.98 -4.20 -5.43
CA SER A 15 7.82 -3.85 -6.59
C SER A 15 8.96 -4.86 -6.78
N TYR A 16 9.59 -5.28 -5.70
CA TYR A 16 10.67 -6.25 -5.73
C TYR A 16 10.18 -7.63 -6.18
N LEU A 17 9.08 -8.13 -5.62
CA LEU A 17 8.49 -9.40 -6.03
C LEU A 17 8.05 -9.38 -7.49
N MET A 18 7.39 -8.32 -7.92
CA MET A 18 6.99 -8.14 -9.31
C MET A 18 8.18 -8.17 -10.27
N SER A 19 9.30 -7.56 -9.89
CA SER A 19 10.50 -7.51 -10.75
C SER A 19 11.16 -8.87 -10.95
N ARG A 20 10.89 -9.84 -10.07
CA ARG A 20 11.44 -11.21 -10.13
C ARG A 20 10.58 -12.19 -10.92
N GLU A 21 9.34 -11.84 -11.16
CA GLU A 21 8.38 -12.68 -11.88
C GLU A 21 8.55 -12.53 -13.42
N GLY A 22 7.94 -13.45 -14.16
CA GLY A 22 7.99 -13.44 -15.62
C GLY A 22 7.31 -12.20 -16.24
N ALA A 23 7.70 -11.85 -17.47
CA ALA A 23 7.20 -10.67 -18.18
C ALA A 23 5.67 -10.60 -18.31
N SER A 24 5.00 -11.75 -18.43
CA SER A 24 3.53 -11.83 -18.49
C SER A 24 2.89 -11.42 -17.17
N PHE A 25 3.43 -11.90 -16.04
CA PHE A 25 2.98 -11.52 -14.71
C PHE A 25 3.22 -10.03 -14.43
N GLN A 26 4.41 -9.53 -14.75
CA GLN A 26 4.76 -8.11 -14.58
C GLN A 26 3.77 -7.21 -15.31
N ARG A 27 3.44 -7.55 -16.56
CA ARG A 27 2.49 -6.78 -17.39
C ARG A 27 1.09 -6.79 -16.79
N THR A 28 0.60 -7.94 -16.37
CA THR A 28 -0.71 -8.09 -15.74
C THR A 28 -0.77 -7.35 -14.39
N ALA A 29 0.24 -7.51 -13.55
CA ALA A 29 0.31 -6.83 -12.25
C ALA A 29 0.34 -5.31 -12.39
N MET A 30 1.10 -4.77 -13.37
CA MET A 30 1.11 -3.34 -13.68
C MET A 30 -0.30 -2.83 -14.04
N VAL A 31 -0.99 -3.53 -14.94
CA VAL A 31 -2.36 -3.16 -15.34
C VAL A 31 -3.29 -3.19 -14.11
N LEU A 32 -3.24 -4.24 -13.29
CA LEU A 32 -4.09 -4.36 -12.10
C LEU A 32 -3.83 -3.26 -11.06
N ILE A 33 -2.56 -2.88 -10.87
CA ILE A 33 -2.18 -1.79 -9.94
C ILE A 33 -2.66 -0.44 -10.46
N MET A 34 -2.61 -0.22 -11.77
CA MET A 34 -3.04 1.03 -12.39
C MET A 34 -4.56 1.12 -12.61
N LEU A 35 -5.26 -0.01 -12.66
CA LEU A 35 -6.70 -0.06 -12.95
C LEU A 35 -7.53 0.83 -12.02
N PRO A 36 -7.32 0.84 -10.70
CA PRO A 36 -8.05 1.75 -9.81
C PRO A 36 -7.82 3.23 -10.13
N MET A 37 -6.70 3.60 -10.73
CA MET A 37 -6.40 5.00 -11.06
C MET A 37 -7.27 5.54 -12.19
N TRP A 38 -7.82 4.68 -13.03
CA TRP A 38 -8.74 5.07 -14.12
C TRP A 38 -10.14 5.38 -13.59
N MET A 39 -10.46 4.95 -12.38
CA MET A 39 -11.72 5.31 -11.74
C MET A 39 -11.65 6.72 -11.15
N ASN A 40 -12.80 7.39 -11.13
CA ASN A 40 -12.90 8.70 -10.51
C ASN A 40 -12.52 8.64 -9.03
N PHE A 41 -11.68 9.58 -8.60
CA PHE A 41 -11.18 9.67 -7.22
C PHE A 41 -12.31 9.72 -6.18
N LEU A 42 -13.37 10.51 -6.45
CA LEU A 42 -14.51 10.62 -5.53
C LEU A 42 -15.27 9.30 -5.41
N LEU A 43 -15.50 8.59 -6.52
CA LEU A 43 -16.17 7.28 -6.49
C LEU A 43 -15.39 6.27 -5.65
N ARG A 44 -14.06 6.25 -5.76
CA ARG A 44 -13.21 5.40 -4.93
C ARG A 44 -13.33 5.74 -3.44
N THR A 45 -13.30 7.02 -3.12
CA THR A 45 -13.41 7.48 -1.74
C THR A 45 -14.79 7.17 -1.16
N TYR A 46 -15.87 7.38 -1.91
CA TYR A 46 -17.22 6.98 -1.51
C TYR A 46 -17.36 5.47 -1.31
N SER A 47 -16.75 4.66 -2.16
CA SER A 47 -16.73 3.21 -2.00
C SER A 47 -16.08 2.79 -0.67
N TRP A 48 -14.98 3.45 -0.30
CA TRP A 48 -14.36 3.23 1.01
C TRP A 48 -15.23 3.66 2.17
N MET A 49 -15.95 4.79 2.06
CA MET A 49 -16.93 5.21 3.07
C MET A 49 -17.98 4.12 3.30
N THR A 50 -18.61 3.62 2.22
CA THR A 50 -19.64 2.56 2.30
C THR A 50 -19.09 1.26 2.88
N ILE A 51 -17.84 0.89 2.57
CA ILE A 51 -17.21 -0.33 3.08
C ILE A 51 -16.89 -0.21 4.58
N LEU A 52 -16.44 0.96 5.02
CA LEU A 52 -16.01 1.22 6.40
C LEU A 52 -17.16 1.65 7.32
N GLU A 53 -18.36 1.90 6.79
CA GLU A 53 -19.54 2.30 7.57
C GLU A 53 -19.87 1.28 8.66
N ASN A 54 -20.53 1.71 9.73
CA ASN A 54 -20.87 0.85 10.87
C ASN A 54 -21.63 -0.41 10.46
N ASN A 55 -22.54 -0.31 9.49
CA ASN A 55 -23.24 -1.43 8.86
C ASN A 55 -22.65 -1.82 7.50
N GLY A 56 -21.41 -1.38 7.21
CA GLY A 56 -20.73 -1.62 5.97
C GLY A 56 -20.28 -3.07 5.78
N LEU A 57 -19.84 -3.39 4.56
CA LEU A 57 -19.45 -4.75 4.17
C LEU A 57 -18.39 -5.37 5.09
N LEU A 58 -17.41 -4.57 5.55
CA LEU A 58 -16.35 -5.05 6.43
C LEU A 58 -16.90 -5.46 7.80
N ASN A 59 -17.75 -4.66 8.42
CA ASN A 59 -18.34 -5.00 9.71
C ASN A 59 -19.25 -6.22 9.59
N GLN A 60 -20.03 -6.32 8.51
CA GLN A 60 -20.85 -7.53 8.25
C GLN A 60 -19.97 -8.79 8.08
N LEU A 61 -18.84 -8.66 7.38
CA LEU A 61 -17.88 -9.75 7.23
C LEU A 61 -17.29 -10.16 8.58
N PHE A 62 -16.85 -9.19 9.39
CA PHE A 62 -16.29 -9.44 10.72
C PHE A 62 -17.29 -10.07 11.67
N GLN A 63 -18.57 -9.71 11.59
CA GLN A 63 -19.65 -10.39 12.32
C GLN A 63 -19.81 -11.85 11.87
N LYS A 64 -19.86 -12.10 10.55
CA LYS A 64 -20.03 -13.45 10.00
C LYS A 64 -18.87 -14.40 10.34
N ILE A 65 -17.64 -13.89 10.35
CA ILE A 65 -16.42 -14.65 10.70
C ILE A 65 -16.29 -14.83 12.23
N GLY A 66 -17.09 -14.11 13.02
CA GLY A 66 -17.01 -14.14 14.48
C GLY A 66 -15.85 -13.34 15.06
N LEU A 67 -15.17 -12.51 14.26
CA LEU A 67 -14.06 -11.67 14.73
C LEU A 67 -14.47 -10.69 15.81
N ILE A 68 -15.66 -10.10 15.70
CA ILE A 68 -16.19 -9.17 16.70
C ILE A 68 -16.49 -9.93 18.01
N SER A 69 -17.05 -11.12 17.92
CA SER A 69 -17.33 -11.99 19.07
C SER A 69 -16.02 -12.43 19.76
N LEU A 70 -15.01 -12.81 18.98
CA LEU A 70 -13.69 -13.18 19.49
C LEU A 70 -13.00 -12.00 20.19
N TYR A 71 -13.05 -10.81 19.57
CA TYR A 71 -12.51 -9.58 20.15
C TYR A 71 -13.19 -9.23 21.47
N ASN A 72 -14.54 -9.28 21.51
CA ASN A 72 -15.32 -9.06 22.73
C ASN A 72 -14.96 -10.04 23.84
N HIS A 73 -14.74 -11.31 23.48
CA HIS A 73 -14.35 -12.34 24.45
C HIS A 73 -12.95 -12.11 25.03
N ILE A 74 -11.97 -11.67 24.19
CA ILE A 74 -10.59 -11.45 24.63
C ILE A 74 -10.46 -10.17 25.46
N PHE A 75 -11.13 -9.09 25.04
CA PHE A 75 -10.97 -7.75 25.65
C PHE A 75 -12.12 -7.37 26.60
N GLY A 76 -13.11 -8.25 26.79
CA GLY A 76 -14.25 -7.98 27.69
C GLY A 76 -15.14 -6.81 27.25
N THR A 77 -15.18 -6.51 25.94
CA THR A 77 -15.98 -5.44 25.35
C THR A 77 -17.29 -6.00 24.80
N ASN A 78 -18.30 -5.14 24.63
CA ASN A 78 -19.58 -5.49 24.01
C ASN A 78 -19.77 -4.63 22.75
N LEU A 79 -18.88 -4.75 21.78
CA LEU A 79 -18.98 -4.05 20.51
C LEU A 79 -19.92 -4.80 19.57
N GLU A 80 -20.88 -4.10 18.99
CA GLU A 80 -21.72 -4.61 17.90
C GLU A 80 -21.01 -4.51 16.56
N TYR A 81 -20.15 -3.51 16.40
CA TYR A 81 -19.33 -3.25 15.20
C TYR A 81 -18.04 -2.54 15.58
N PHE A 82 -17.04 -2.61 14.69
CA PHE A 82 -15.85 -1.80 14.83
C PHE A 82 -16.08 -0.39 14.27
N PRO A 83 -15.94 0.67 15.06
CA PRO A 83 -16.09 2.05 14.60
C PRO A 83 -14.87 2.42 13.74
N MET A 84 -14.93 2.15 12.44
CA MET A 84 -13.83 2.41 11.50
C MET A 84 -13.94 3.78 10.84
N MET A 85 -15.18 4.28 10.62
CA MET A 85 -15.42 5.63 10.08
C MET A 85 -15.02 6.73 11.05
N ASN A 86 -14.64 7.88 10.50
CA ASN A 86 -14.22 9.07 11.27
C ASN A 86 -13.00 8.82 12.16
N THR A 87 -12.11 7.92 11.72
CA THR A 87 -10.86 7.62 12.40
C THR A 87 -9.66 8.00 11.53
N GLN A 88 -8.55 8.32 12.19
CA GLN A 88 -7.27 8.53 11.48
C GLN A 88 -6.86 7.30 10.66
N GLY A 89 -7.21 6.09 11.14
CA GLY A 89 -6.96 4.85 10.42
C GLY A 89 -7.69 4.78 9.08
N ALA A 90 -8.94 5.22 9.01
CA ALA A 90 -9.71 5.28 7.76
C ALA A 90 -9.10 6.25 6.75
N VAL A 91 -8.65 7.42 7.22
CA VAL A 91 -7.95 8.42 6.39
C VAL A 91 -6.66 7.85 5.82
N VAL A 92 -5.83 7.26 6.69
CA VAL A 92 -4.56 6.63 6.28
C VAL A 92 -4.80 5.52 5.26
N LEU A 93 -5.80 4.65 5.48
CA LEU A 93 -6.14 3.57 4.57
C LEU A 93 -6.58 4.11 3.20
N GLY A 94 -7.45 5.13 3.17
CA GLY A 94 -7.87 5.79 1.95
C GLY A 94 -6.70 6.43 1.20
N MET A 95 -5.77 7.08 1.92
CA MET A 95 -4.56 7.65 1.33
C MET A 95 -3.63 6.57 0.78
N VAL A 96 -3.39 5.50 1.53
CA VAL A 96 -2.55 4.38 1.07
C VAL A 96 -3.13 3.76 -0.20
N TYR A 97 -4.42 3.45 -0.22
CA TYR A 97 -5.07 2.89 -1.39
C TYR A 97 -4.94 3.79 -2.64
N ASN A 98 -5.14 5.09 -2.46
CA ASN A 98 -5.07 6.03 -3.58
C ASN A 98 -3.66 6.28 -4.09
N TYR A 99 -2.65 6.26 -3.22
CA TYR A 99 -1.28 6.65 -3.56
C TYR A 99 -0.29 5.49 -3.67
N LEU A 100 -0.68 4.27 -3.28
CA LEU A 100 0.18 3.08 -3.39
C LEU A 100 0.74 2.85 -4.80
N PRO A 101 -0.03 3.00 -5.91
CA PRO A 101 0.52 2.87 -7.26
C PRO A 101 1.66 3.85 -7.54
N PHE A 102 1.59 5.08 -7.05
CA PHE A 102 2.63 6.10 -7.21
C PHE A 102 3.92 5.77 -6.45
N MET A 103 3.85 4.91 -5.44
CA MET A 103 5.03 4.36 -4.77
C MET A 103 5.61 3.18 -5.54
N ILE A 104 4.76 2.26 -5.98
CA ILE A 104 5.17 1.02 -6.65
C ILE A 104 5.85 1.30 -7.99
N LEU A 105 5.26 2.15 -8.83
CA LEU A 105 5.71 2.37 -10.20
C LEU A 105 7.17 2.88 -10.32
N PRO A 106 7.59 3.94 -9.60
CA PRO A 106 8.97 4.42 -9.68
C PRO A 106 9.97 3.39 -9.16
N ILE A 107 9.66 2.72 -8.03
CA ILE A 107 10.53 1.71 -7.43
C ILE A 107 10.68 0.52 -8.40
N TYR A 108 9.57 0.00 -8.93
CA TYR A 108 9.58 -1.07 -9.90
C TYR A 108 10.37 -0.71 -11.17
N SER A 109 10.18 0.51 -11.70
CA SER A 109 10.86 0.95 -12.92
C SER A 109 12.38 1.04 -12.79
N VAL A 110 12.88 1.31 -11.59
CA VAL A 110 14.31 1.31 -11.30
C VAL A 110 14.81 -0.12 -11.11
N ILE A 111 14.11 -0.94 -10.31
CA ILE A 111 14.55 -2.31 -10.02
C ILE A 111 14.62 -3.17 -11.29
N ILE A 112 13.64 -3.06 -12.19
CA ILE A 112 13.61 -3.85 -13.43
C ILE A 112 14.73 -3.50 -14.41
N LYS A 113 15.30 -2.29 -14.28
CA LYS A 113 16.41 -1.82 -15.12
C LYS A 113 17.80 -2.15 -14.53
N LEU A 114 17.85 -2.75 -13.35
CA LEU A 114 19.13 -3.17 -12.76
C LEU A 114 19.75 -4.25 -13.62
N ASP A 115 21.06 -4.08 -13.87
CA ASP A 115 21.83 -5.03 -14.68
C ASP A 115 21.93 -6.37 -13.94
N HIS A 116 21.44 -7.43 -14.59
CA HIS A 116 21.53 -8.79 -14.08
C HIS A 116 22.96 -9.25 -13.84
N SER A 117 23.92 -8.74 -14.62
CA SER A 117 25.32 -9.06 -14.45
C SER A 117 25.87 -8.66 -13.07
N LEU A 118 25.39 -7.56 -12.50
CA LEU A 118 25.75 -7.13 -11.15
C LEU A 118 25.24 -8.12 -10.08
N LEU A 119 24.06 -8.67 -10.30
CA LEU A 119 23.45 -9.62 -9.38
C LEU A 119 24.16 -11.00 -9.47
N GLU A 120 24.54 -11.40 -10.66
CA GLU A 120 25.30 -12.63 -10.92
C GLU A 120 26.71 -12.52 -10.34
N ALA A 121 27.44 -11.44 -10.62
CA ALA A 121 28.76 -11.18 -10.06
C ALA A 121 28.76 -11.21 -8.51
N ALA A 122 27.75 -10.63 -7.88
CA ALA A 122 27.62 -10.68 -6.41
C ALA A 122 27.41 -12.09 -5.89
N ARG A 123 26.67 -12.95 -6.63
CA ARG A 123 26.45 -14.35 -6.29
C ARG A 123 27.70 -15.21 -6.49
N ASP A 124 28.44 -14.95 -7.56
CA ASP A 124 29.71 -15.64 -7.85
C ASP A 124 30.76 -15.36 -6.77
N LEU A 125 30.69 -14.19 -6.13
CA LEU A 125 31.48 -13.85 -4.95
C LEU A 125 30.96 -14.48 -3.64
N GLY A 126 29.99 -15.40 -3.72
CA GLY A 126 29.45 -16.13 -2.58
C GLY A 126 28.37 -15.35 -1.79
N ALA A 127 27.83 -14.23 -2.33
CA ALA A 127 26.81 -13.48 -1.64
C ALA A 127 25.46 -14.22 -1.67
N GLY A 128 24.89 -14.50 -0.50
CA GLY A 128 23.54 -15.03 -0.37
C GLY A 128 22.48 -14.01 -0.81
N SER A 129 21.28 -14.48 -1.13
CA SER A 129 20.16 -13.64 -1.66
C SER A 129 19.88 -12.41 -0.79
N MET A 130 19.95 -12.52 0.53
CA MET A 130 19.75 -11.40 1.45
C MET A 130 20.89 -10.37 1.37
N THR A 131 22.14 -10.83 1.17
CA THR A 131 23.29 -9.95 1.01
C THR A 131 23.20 -9.18 -0.31
N VAL A 132 22.83 -9.85 -1.41
CA VAL A 132 22.55 -9.21 -2.71
C VAL A 132 21.45 -8.16 -2.59
N PHE A 133 20.36 -8.51 -1.92
CA PHE A 133 19.25 -7.59 -1.69
C PHE A 133 19.71 -6.33 -0.94
N ARG A 134 20.37 -6.49 0.21
CA ARG A 134 20.76 -5.36 1.08
C ARG A 134 21.92 -4.53 0.55
N ARG A 135 22.89 -5.14 -0.13
CA ARG A 135 24.12 -4.47 -0.56
C ARG A 135 24.12 -4.02 -2.02
N VAL A 136 23.26 -4.60 -2.85
CA VAL A 136 23.19 -4.28 -4.28
C VAL A 136 21.84 -3.67 -4.63
N ILE A 137 20.74 -4.39 -4.46
CA ILE A 137 19.42 -3.97 -4.95
C ILE A 137 18.92 -2.75 -4.19
N LEU A 138 18.96 -2.79 -2.87
CA LEU A 138 18.42 -1.71 -2.04
C LEU A 138 19.13 -0.36 -2.29
N PRO A 139 20.48 -0.27 -2.31
CA PRO A 139 21.15 0.98 -2.61
C PRO A 139 20.91 1.48 -4.03
N LEU A 140 20.90 0.58 -5.02
CA LEU A 140 20.67 0.95 -6.43
C LEU A 140 19.21 1.32 -6.71
N SER A 141 18.27 0.89 -5.89
CA SER A 141 16.85 1.27 -6.01
C SER A 141 16.50 2.58 -5.28
N LEU A 142 17.41 3.17 -4.52
CA LEU A 142 17.17 4.43 -3.79
C LEU A 142 16.60 5.56 -4.66
N PRO A 143 17.05 5.80 -5.90
CA PRO A 143 16.44 6.82 -6.74
C PRO A 143 14.96 6.60 -6.99
N GLY A 144 14.55 5.34 -7.16
CA GLY A 144 13.13 4.95 -7.28
C GLY A 144 12.35 5.17 -5.99
N VAL A 145 12.96 4.86 -4.85
CA VAL A 145 12.37 5.10 -3.52
C VAL A 145 12.16 6.58 -3.26
N VAL A 146 13.15 7.42 -3.52
CA VAL A 146 13.06 8.88 -3.35
C VAL A 146 11.96 9.45 -4.25
N SER A 147 11.91 9.03 -5.52
CA SER A 147 10.85 9.44 -6.45
C SER A 147 9.46 9.01 -5.95
N GLY A 148 9.31 7.77 -5.51
CA GLY A 148 8.06 7.24 -4.96
C GLY A 148 7.61 7.99 -3.70
N ILE A 149 8.52 8.25 -2.76
CA ILE A 149 8.24 9.04 -1.56
C ILE A 149 7.73 10.44 -1.95
N THR A 150 8.40 11.11 -2.87
CA THR A 150 7.99 12.45 -3.32
C THR A 150 6.60 12.42 -3.96
N MET A 151 6.34 11.45 -4.84
CA MET A 151 5.04 11.30 -5.53
C MET A 151 3.89 10.95 -4.59
N VAL A 152 4.15 10.33 -3.45
CA VAL A 152 3.13 10.01 -2.44
C VAL A 152 3.02 11.11 -1.40
N PHE A 153 4.13 11.64 -0.91
CA PHE A 153 4.16 12.60 0.18
C PHE A 153 3.49 13.94 -0.21
N VAL A 154 3.85 14.49 -1.37
CA VAL A 154 3.33 15.80 -1.82
C VAL A 154 1.80 15.81 -1.92
N PRO A 155 1.14 14.88 -2.66
CA PRO A 155 -0.31 14.85 -2.69
C PRO A 155 -0.95 14.43 -1.36
N SER A 156 -0.29 13.60 -0.54
CA SER A 156 -0.82 13.23 0.79
C SER A 156 -0.95 14.43 1.73
N VAL A 157 -0.04 15.39 1.65
CA VAL A 157 -0.10 16.62 2.46
C VAL A 157 -1.17 17.56 1.94
N SER A 158 -1.37 17.64 0.62
CA SER A 158 -2.30 18.57 0.00
C SER A 158 -3.73 18.02 -0.13
N THR A 159 -3.95 16.72 0.13
CA THR A 159 -5.27 16.11 -0.05
C THR A 159 -6.18 16.33 1.15
N PHE A 160 -6.94 17.40 1.09
CA PHE A 160 -7.99 17.72 2.05
C PHE A 160 -9.24 16.84 1.91
N ALA A 161 -9.56 16.38 0.68
CA ALA A 161 -10.79 15.66 0.41
C ALA A 161 -10.89 14.31 1.13
N ILE A 162 -9.82 13.50 1.14
CA ILE A 162 -9.80 12.20 1.83
C ILE A 162 -9.94 12.39 3.34
N SER A 163 -9.18 13.33 3.90
CA SER A 163 -9.23 13.63 5.32
C SER A 163 -10.65 14.02 5.76
N ARG A 164 -11.30 14.90 5.01
CA ARG A 164 -12.65 15.35 5.32
C ARG A 164 -13.74 14.28 5.15
N MET A 165 -13.62 13.43 4.11
CA MET A 165 -14.63 12.41 3.81
C MET A 165 -14.55 11.20 4.73
N LEU A 166 -13.34 10.74 5.07
CA LEU A 166 -13.12 9.56 5.89
C LEU A 166 -12.82 9.89 7.35
N GLY A 167 -12.29 11.07 7.64
CA GLY A 167 -11.93 11.53 8.99
C GLY A 167 -13.00 12.37 9.69
N GLY A 168 -14.17 12.62 9.07
CA GLY A 168 -15.26 13.38 9.69
C GLY A 168 -15.00 14.87 9.90
N GLY A 169 -13.91 15.42 9.35
CA GLY A 169 -13.60 16.85 9.44
C GLY A 169 -13.11 17.33 10.81
N THR A 170 -12.63 16.43 11.64
CA THR A 170 -12.09 16.75 12.97
C THR A 170 -10.58 17.01 12.94
N GLU A 171 -10.15 17.96 12.11
CA GLU A 171 -8.82 18.61 12.20
C GLU A 171 -8.92 20.06 11.77
#